data_1f31ddd3d71a5d94ab47bc878ac69c7a
#
_entry.id   1f31ddd3d71a5d94ab47bc878ac69c7a
#
_cell.length_a   1.000
_cell.length_b   1.000
_cell.length_c   1.000
_cell.angle_alpha   90.00
_cell.angle_beta   90.00
_cell.angle_gamma   90.00
#
_symmetry.space_group_name_H-M   'P 1'
#
loop_
_entity.id
_entity.type
_entity.pdbx_description
1 polymer ?
#
loop_
_entity_poly.entity_id
_entity_poly.type
_entity_poly.pdbx_seq_one_letter_code
_entity_poly.pdbx_strand_id
1 'polypeptide(L)'
;MTERLRIDVWSDIACPWCYVGKRQLEAALDQFPESQRVQITWRAFELDGSAPKVREPVDYAERLGRKYGTTAEQAQAMIDRMTGVARGVGLDFRFDRIRPGNTFDAHRLLHLAALRGVQDAVKERFLRGYLTEGEAIGDGSTLIRLSREAGLDADEVALVLGSDRYADDVRADEAEANALGISGVPFFVIGSYGVSGAQSPAVLLDVLAKAWSERGDGAELPEGAACGPDGC
;
A
#
# COMPACT_ATOMS: atom_id res chain seq x y z
N MET A 1 23.44 -16.61 3.24
CA MET A 1 22.54 -15.58 2.65
C MET A 1 22.02 -14.76 3.81
N THR A 2 22.32 -13.47 3.88
CA THR A 2 21.86 -12.61 4.99
C THR A 2 20.33 -12.45 4.89
N GLU A 3 19.64 -12.95 5.88
CA GLU A 3 18.18 -12.93 5.98
C GLU A 3 17.68 -11.46 6.01
N ARG A 4 16.72 -11.12 5.13
CA ARG A 4 16.12 -9.79 5.06
C ARG A 4 14.90 -9.70 5.95
N LEU A 5 14.67 -8.57 6.61
CA LEU A 5 13.40 -8.29 7.27
C LEU A 5 12.34 -7.98 6.21
N ARG A 6 11.28 -8.76 6.19
CA ARG A 6 10.15 -8.53 5.27
C ARG A 6 9.14 -7.57 5.89
N ILE A 7 8.66 -6.66 5.05
CA ILE A 7 7.54 -5.77 5.33
C ILE A 7 6.52 -5.95 4.20
N ASP A 8 5.35 -6.47 4.51
CA ASP A 8 4.22 -6.50 3.59
C ASP A 8 3.28 -5.34 3.93
N VAL A 9 2.89 -4.53 2.94
CA VAL A 9 2.07 -3.32 3.14
C VAL A 9 0.82 -3.39 2.30
N TRP A 10 -0.33 -3.69 2.90
CA TRP A 10 -1.62 -3.55 2.24
C TRP A 10 -1.99 -2.09 2.10
N SER A 11 -2.32 -1.68 0.89
CA SER A 11 -2.45 -0.27 0.56
C SER A 11 -3.22 -0.07 -0.73
N ASP A 12 -4.09 0.94 -0.78
CA ASP A 12 -4.79 1.35 -2.00
C ASP A 12 -4.21 2.65 -2.57
N ILE A 13 -4.22 2.78 -3.90
CA ILE A 13 -3.81 4.01 -4.61
C ILE A 13 -4.76 5.16 -4.32
N ALA A 14 -6.05 4.85 -4.12
CA ALA A 14 -7.08 5.85 -3.81
C ALA A 14 -7.09 6.31 -2.34
N CYS A 15 -6.21 5.77 -1.49
CA CYS A 15 -6.18 6.04 -0.07
C CYS A 15 -5.15 7.13 0.28
N PRO A 16 -5.55 8.33 0.73
CA PRO A 16 -4.60 9.37 1.13
C PRO A 16 -3.76 8.97 2.35
N TRP A 17 -4.34 8.21 3.29
CA TRP A 17 -3.59 7.68 4.44
C TRP A 17 -2.49 6.70 4.04
N CYS A 18 -2.67 5.99 2.91
CA CYS A 18 -1.63 5.10 2.39
C CYS A 18 -0.39 5.86 1.92
N TYR A 19 -0.58 7.06 1.34
CA TYR A 19 0.56 7.89 0.95
C TYR A 19 1.26 8.51 2.16
N VAL A 20 0.49 8.97 3.15
CA VAL A 20 1.06 9.41 4.44
C VAL A 20 1.81 8.26 5.11
N GLY A 21 1.23 7.06 5.17
CA GLY A 21 1.85 5.87 5.74
C GLY A 21 3.17 5.49 5.05
N LYS A 22 3.23 5.64 3.72
CA LYS A 22 4.48 5.46 2.97
C LYS A 22 5.56 6.44 3.44
N ARG A 23 5.26 7.74 3.56
CA ARG A 23 6.20 8.75 4.08
C ARG A 23 6.65 8.46 5.50
N GLN A 24 5.74 8.00 6.37
CA GLN A 24 6.08 7.65 7.75
C GLN A 24 7.01 6.42 7.82
N LEU A 25 6.76 5.41 6.97
CA LEU A 25 7.65 4.25 6.86
C LEU A 25 9.03 4.64 6.34
N GLU A 26 9.11 5.46 5.31
CA GLU A 26 10.37 5.99 4.78
C GLU A 26 11.17 6.72 5.87
N ALA A 27 10.52 7.63 6.61
CA ALA A 27 11.16 8.36 7.69
C ALA A 27 11.60 7.46 8.88
N ALA A 28 10.93 6.33 9.11
CA ALA A 28 11.36 5.32 10.06
C ALA A 28 12.59 4.55 9.54
N LEU A 29 12.57 4.16 8.26
CA LEU A 29 13.67 3.45 7.63
C LEU A 29 14.95 4.29 7.53
N ASP A 30 14.83 5.61 7.33
CA ASP A 30 15.96 6.53 7.33
C ASP A 30 16.71 6.55 8.68
N GLN A 31 16.00 6.23 9.77
CA GLN A 31 16.54 6.14 11.12
C GLN A 31 16.91 4.71 11.53
N PHE A 32 16.54 3.71 10.73
CA PHE A 32 16.77 2.30 11.05
C PHE A 32 18.14 1.85 10.52
N PRO A 33 19.10 1.44 11.39
CA PRO A 33 20.49 1.13 10.98
C PRO A 33 20.58 0.03 9.91
N GLU A 34 19.63 -0.94 9.95
CA GLU A 34 19.63 -2.10 9.06
C GLU A 34 18.69 -1.93 7.85
N SER A 35 18.33 -0.70 7.49
CA SER A 35 17.36 -0.39 6.42
C SER A 35 17.71 -1.05 5.09
N GLN A 36 19.00 -1.21 4.75
CA GLN A 36 19.47 -1.90 3.54
C GLN A 36 19.15 -3.41 3.51
N ARG A 37 18.77 -3.95 4.66
CA ARG A 37 18.38 -5.36 4.83
C ARG A 37 16.87 -5.54 4.99
N VAL A 38 16.10 -4.49 4.73
CA VAL A 38 14.64 -4.53 4.68
C VAL A 38 14.18 -4.78 3.25
N GLN A 39 13.14 -5.58 3.10
CA GLN A 39 12.45 -5.80 1.85
C GLN A 39 10.98 -5.43 2.02
N ILE A 40 10.53 -4.42 1.26
CA ILE A 40 9.14 -3.98 1.25
C ILE A 40 8.41 -4.62 0.07
N THR A 41 7.20 -5.10 0.31
CA THR A 41 6.26 -5.57 -0.72
C THR A 41 4.94 -4.82 -0.56
N TRP A 42 4.51 -4.12 -1.60
CA TRP A 42 3.21 -3.47 -1.65
C TRP A 42 2.15 -4.49 -2.08
N ARG A 43 1.20 -4.76 -1.18
CA ARG A 43 0.08 -5.67 -1.38
C ARG A 43 -1.16 -4.92 -1.84
N ALA A 44 -1.98 -5.56 -2.65
CA ALA A 44 -3.21 -4.98 -3.14
C ALA A 44 -4.30 -4.95 -2.04
N PHE A 45 -5.05 -3.85 -2.03
CA PHE A 45 -6.28 -3.69 -1.26
C PHE A 45 -7.16 -2.65 -1.95
N GLU A 46 -8.34 -3.02 -2.40
CA GLU A 46 -9.29 -2.08 -3.00
C GLU A 46 -10.26 -1.55 -1.95
N LEU A 47 -10.26 -0.24 -1.69
CA LEU A 47 -11.25 0.41 -0.81
C LEU A 47 -12.66 0.42 -1.41
N ASP A 48 -12.77 0.25 -2.72
CA ASP A 48 -14.02 0.19 -3.49
C ASP A 48 -13.82 -0.66 -4.75
N GLY A 49 -13.79 -1.98 -4.60
CA GLY A 49 -13.64 -2.92 -5.72
C GLY A 49 -14.79 -2.89 -6.72
N SER A 50 -15.94 -2.29 -6.34
CA SER A 50 -17.10 -2.10 -7.22
C SER A 50 -17.05 -0.79 -8.02
N ALA A 51 -16.04 0.06 -7.81
CA ALA A 51 -15.92 1.33 -8.53
C ALA A 51 -15.84 1.11 -10.04
N PRO A 52 -16.50 1.92 -10.87
CA PRO A 52 -16.26 1.93 -12.31
C PRO A 52 -14.83 2.40 -12.61
N LYS A 53 -14.26 1.96 -13.75
CA LYS A 53 -12.90 2.35 -14.16
C LYS A 53 -12.70 3.87 -14.16
N VAL A 54 -13.66 4.59 -14.69
CA VAL A 54 -13.69 6.07 -14.67
C VAL A 54 -15.04 6.50 -14.12
N ARG A 55 -15.03 7.44 -13.19
CA ARG A 55 -16.23 8.08 -12.65
C ARG A 55 -16.38 9.46 -13.25
N GLU A 56 -17.64 9.89 -13.39
CA GLU A 56 -17.94 11.28 -13.71
C GLU A 56 -17.32 12.21 -12.64
N PRO A 57 -16.86 13.39 -13.06
CA PRO A 57 -16.36 14.40 -12.12
C PRO A 57 -17.46 14.75 -11.11
N VAL A 58 -17.16 14.60 -9.84
CA VAL A 58 -18.04 14.97 -8.72
C VAL A 58 -17.18 15.73 -7.72
N ASP A 59 -17.75 16.70 -7.06
CA ASP A 59 -17.11 17.37 -5.94
C ASP A 59 -16.67 16.34 -4.90
N TYR A 60 -15.41 16.40 -4.50
CA TYR A 60 -14.83 15.39 -3.63
C TYR A 60 -15.45 15.43 -2.22
N ALA A 61 -15.82 16.61 -1.72
CA ALA A 61 -16.48 16.75 -0.42
C ALA A 61 -17.88 16.16 -0.46
N GLU A 62 -18.64 16.39 -1.55
CA GLU A 62 -19.95 15.77 -1.74
C GLU A 62 -19.84 14.23 -1.77
N ARG A 63 -18.88 13.69 -2.51
CA ARG A 63 -18.63 12.25 -2.56
C ARG A 63 -18.27 11.68 -1.19
N LEU A 64 -17.39 12.36 -0.46
CA LEU A 64 -16.95 11.94 0.87
C LEU A 64 -18.12 11.98 1.86
N GLY A 65 -18.94 13.04 1.79
CA GLY A 65 -20.16 13.17 2.58
C GLY A 65 -21.13 12.01 2.37
N ARG A 66 -21.37 11.62 1.10
CA ARG A 66 -22.20 10.46 0.77
C ARG A 66 -21.61 9.16 1.31
N LYS A 67 -20.28 8.98 1.18
CA LYS A 67 -19.60 7.75 1.64
C LYS A 67 -19.71 7.56 3.15
N TYR A 68 -19.59 8.64 3.92
CA TYR A 68 -19.58 8.58 5.39
C TYR A 68 -20.89 9.01 6.04
N GLY A 69 -21.92 9.31 5.27
CA GLY A 69 -23.22 9.76 5.80
C GLY A 69 -23.15 11.10 6.54
N THR A 70 -22.29 12.01 6.08
CA THR A 70 -22.03 13.31 6.73
C THR A 70 -22.35 14.49 5.82
N THR A 71 -22.39 15.71 6.36
CA THR A 71 -22.63 16.92 5.57
C THR A 71 -21.43 17.30 4.71
N ALA A 72 -21.65 18.09 3.66
CA ALA A 72 -20.55 18.59 2.82
C ALA A 72 -19.53 19.42 3.62
N GLU A 73 -19.99 20.21 4.59
CA GLU A 73 -19.12 21.00 5.48
C GLU A 73 -18.23 20.11 6.35
N GLN A 74 -18.80 19.04 6.92
CA GLN A 74 -18.04 18.07 7.72
C GLN A 74 -17.05 17.30 6.84
N ALA A 75 -17.46 16.94 5.63
CA ALA A 75 -16.58 16.33 4.64
C ALA A 75 -15.42 17.26 4.23
N GLN A 76 -15.71 18.57 4.03
CA GLN A 76 -14.67 19.57 3.75
C GLN A 76 -13.67 19.68 4.94
N ALA A 77 -14.16 19.70 6.16
CA ALA A 77 -13.29 19.72 7.34
C ALA A 77 -12.39 18.46 7.44
N MET A 78 -12.89 17.28 7.00
CA MET A 78 -12.08 16.08 6.88
C MET A 78 -10.97 16.21 5.82
N ILE A 79 -11.30 16.81 4.67
CA ILE A 79 -10.35 17.09 3.58
C ILE A 79 -9.28 18.06 4.05
N ASP A 80 -9.66 19.15 4.71
CA ASP A 80 -8.74 20.18 5.20
C ASP A 80 -7.76 19.59 6.24
N ARG A 81 -8.27 18.76 7.15
CA ARG A 81 -7.44 18.03 8.11
C ARG A 81 -6.46 17.10 7.41
N MET A 82 -6.93 16.32 6.44
CA MET A 82 -6.09 15.39 5.69
C MET A 82 -5.00 16.12 4.89
N THR A 83 -5.36 17.26 4.28
CA THR A 83 -4.41 18.14 3.58
C THR A 83 -3.36 18.71 4.54
N GLY A 84 -3.75 19.07 5.75
CA GLY A 84 -2.82 19.51 6.81
C GLY A 84 -1.84 18.41 7.22
N VAL A 85 -2.34 17.20 7.44
CA VAL A 85 -1.49 16.02 7.76
C VAL A 85 -0.52 15.73 6.62
N ALA A 86 -0.98 15.75 5.37
CA ALA A 86 -0.16 15.51 4.20
C ALA A 86 1.00 16.51 4.08
N ARG A 87 0.73 17.80 4.30
CA ARG A 87 1.77 18.86 4.31
C ARG A 87 2.83 18.60 5.38
N GLY A 88 2.43 18.10 6.56
CA GLY A 88 3.33 17.74 7.64
C GLY A 88 4.35 16.67 7.28
N VAL A 89 4.10 15.88 6.23
CA VAL A 89 5.00 14.84 5.70
C VAL A 89 5.48 15.14 4.28
N GLY A 90 5.42 16.41 3.84
CA GLY A 90 5.94 16.86 2.56
C GLY A 90 5.09 16.50 1.34
N LEU A 91 3.78 16.19 1.51
CA LEU A 91 2.86 15.86 0.43
C LEU A 91 1.92 17.03 0.14
N ASP A 92 1.64 17.27 -1.16
CA ASP A 92 0.68 18.27 -1.63
C ASP A 92 -0.57 17.57 -2.19
N PHE A 93 -1.57 17.32 -1.35
CA PHE A 93 -2.82 16.72 -1.81
C PHE A 93 -3.74 17.76 -2.44
N ARG A 94 -4.23 17.40 -3.62
CA ARG A 94 -5.09 18.25 -4.46
C ARG A 94 -6.44 17.56 -4.66
N PHE A 95 -7.24 17.51 -3.58
CA PHE A 95 -8.58 16.89 -3.59
C PHE A 95 -9.53 17.57 -4.60
N ASP A 96 -9.27 18.82 -4.95
CA ASP A 96 -9.96 19.58 -6.00
C ASP A 96 -9.73 19.03 -7.42
N ARG A 97 -8.72 18.17 -7.62
CA ARG A 97 -8.34 17.60 -8.92
C ARG A 97 -8.55 16.12 -9.03
N ILE A 98 -8.86 15.44 -7.93
CA ILE A 98 -8.95 13.97 -7.91
C ILE A 98 -9.99 13.50 -8.94
N ARG A 99 -9.57 12.50 -9.73
CA ARG A 99 -10.43 11.76 -10.68
C ARG A 99 -10.65 10.36 -10.16
N PRO A 100 -11.76 10.09 -9.44
CA PRO A 100 -12.00 8.79 -8.86
C PRO A 100 -12.20 7.72 -9.94
N GLY A 101 -11.71 6.52 -9.65
CA GLY A 101 -11.85 5.36 -10.51
C GLY A 101 -11.55 4.07 -9.75
N ASN A 102 -11.68 2.94 -10.42
CA ASN A 102 -11.27 1.64 -9.90
C ASN A 102 -9.75 1.54 -9.87
N THR A 103 -9.19 0.91 -8.85
CA THR A 103 -7.73 0.76 -8.67
C THR A 103 -7.19 -0.63 -9.01
N PHE A 104 -8.04 -1.55 -9.44
CA PHE A 104 -7.69 -2.94 -9.74
C PHE A 104 -6.54 -3.06 -10.75
N ASP A 105 -6.66 -2.37 -11.90
CA ASP A 105 -5.64 -2.40 -12.94
C ASP A 105 -4.31 -1.81 -12.44
N ALA A 106 -4.35 -0.77 -11.61
CA ALA A 106 -3.14 -0.21 -10.98
C ALA A 106 -2.48 -1.24 -10.04
N HIS A 107 -3.24 -2.02 -9.28
CA HIS A 107 -2.72 -3.09 -8.45
C HIS A 107 -2.10 -4.22 -9.28
N ARG A 108 -2.69 -4.61 -10.40
CA ARG A 108 -2.10 -5.58 -11.35
C ARG A 108 -0.74 -5.11 -11.86
N LEU A 109 -0.61 -3.82 -12.15
CA LEU A 109 0.66 -3.24 -12.59
C LEU A 109 1.70 -3.16 -11.46
N LEU A 110 1.28 -3.07 -10.20
CA LEU A 110 2.20 -3.18 -9.06
C LEU A 110 2.77 -4.60 -8.92
N HIS A 111 2.03 -5.66 -9.26
CA HIS A 111 2.57 -7.02 -9.34
C HIS A 111 3.60 -7.17 -10.48
N LEU A 112 3.32 -6.61 -11.67
CA LEU A 112 4.31 -6.53 -12.74
C LEU A 112 5.57 -5.78 -12.26
N ALA A 113 5.39 -4.64 -11.61
CA ALA A 113 6.48 -3.81 -11.10
C ALA A 113 7.33 -4.53 -10.04
N ALA A 114 6.73 -5.38 -9.22
CA ALA A 114 7.46 -6.23 -8.28
C ALA A 114 8.42 -7.18 -9.00
N LEU A 115 7.96 -7.84 -10.07
CA LEU A 115 8.81 -8.72 -10.89
C LEU A 115 9.93 -7.96 -11.62
N ARG A 116 9.74 -6.67 -11.88
CA ARG A 116 10.74 -5.81 -12.54
C ARG A 116 11.64 -5.07 -11.56
N GLY A 117 11.42 -5.24 -10.24
CA GLY A 117 12.22 -4.59 -9.18
C GLY A 117 11.97 -3.09 -9.04
N VAL A 118 10.85 -2.58 -9.57
CA VAL A 118 10.48 -1.15 -9.55
C VAL A 118 9.15 -0.87 -8.84
N GLN A 119 8.69 -1.81 -8.00
CA GLN A 119 7.37 -1.74 -7.38
C GLN A 119 7.16 -0.44 -6.58
N ASP A 120 8.16 -0.04 -5.78
CA ASP A 120 8.05 1.17 -4.96
C ASP A 120 7.99 2.44 -5.81
N ALA A 121 8.78 2.52 -6.87
CA ALA A 121 8.75 3.65 -7.82
C ALA A 121 7.40 3.77 -8.53
N VAL A 122 6.80 2.66 -8.94
CA VAL A 122 5.46 2.65 -9.57
C VAL A 122 4.40 3.01 -8.53
N LYS A 123 4.48 2.48 -7.31
CA LYS A 123 3.57 2.83 -6.20
C LYS A 123 3.60 4.32 -5.91
N GLU A 124 4.79 4.89 -5.78
CA GLU A 124 5.02 6.33 -5.59
C GLU A 124 4.40 7.14 -6.73
N ARG A 125 4.66 6.73 -7.97
CA ARG A 125 4.18 7.46 -9.16
C ARG A 125 2.65 7.46 -9.24
N PHE A 126 2.01 6.34 -8.92
CA PHE A 126 0.54 6.24 -8.92
C PHE A 126 -0.10 7.07 -7.80
N LEU A 127 0.42 6.99 -6.57
CA LEU A 127 -0.07 7.78 -5.44
C LEU A 127 0.05 9.29 -5.72
N ARG A 128 1.19 9.74 -6.23
CA ARG A 128 1.43 11.14 -6.61
C ARG A 128 0.50 11.55 -7.76
N GLY A 129 0.40 10.71 -8.80
CA GLY A 129 -0.49 10.95 -9.93
C GLY A 129 -1.92 11.20 -9.47
N TYR A 130 -2.44 10.32 -8.63
CA TYR A 130 -3.82 10.41 -8.18
C TYR A 130 -4.04 11.55 -7.17
N LEU A 131 -3.24 11.64 -6.11
CA LEU A 131 -3.51 12.52 -4.98
C LEU A 131 -3.00 13.96 -5.16
N THR A 132 -1.97 14.16 -6.01
CA THR A 132 -1.35 15.48 -6.23
C THR A 132 -1.65 16.04 -7.61
N GLU A 133 -1.55 15.20 -8.66
CA GLU A 133 -1.62 15.65 -10.04
C GLU A 133 -3.03 15.56 -10.64
N GLY A 134 -3.94 14.80 -10.01
CA GLY A 134 -5.32 14.62 -10.49
C GLY A 134 -5.43 13.68 -11.69
N GLU A 135 -4.54 12.71 -11.77
CA GLU A 135 -4.54 11.70 -12.82
C GLU A 135 -5.67 10.68 -12.65
N ALA A 136 -6.25 10.25 -13.77
CA ALA A 136 -7.33 9.27 -13.77
C ALA A 136 -6.77 7.84 -13.63
N ILE A 137 -6.55 7.39 -12.40
CA ILE A 137 -5.87 6.11 -12.11
C ILE A 137 -6.63 4.86 -12.59
N GLY A 138 -7.88 4.98 -12.97
CA GLY A 138 -8.66 3.89 -13.59
C GLY A 138 -8.61 3.89 -15.12
N ASP A 139 -7.95 4.89 -15.75
CA ASP A 139 -7.81 4.98 -17.20
C ASP A 139 -6.53 4.28 -17.68
N GLY A 140 -6.66 3.36 -18.65
CA GLY A 140 -5.54 2.57 -19.14
C GLY A 140 -4.43 3.40 -19.80
N SER A 141 -4.75 4.46 -20.54
CA SER A 141 -3.76 5.32 -21.16
C SER A 141 -2.94 6.10 -20.13
N THR A 142 -3.60 6.56 -19.08
CA THR A 142 -2.95 7.18 -17.92
C THR A 142 -2.03 6.20 -17.22
N LEU A 143 -2.49 4.97 -16.96
CA LEU A 143 -1.67 3.93 -16.30
C LEU A 143 -0.43 3.57 -17.14
N ILE A 144 -0.55 3.43 -18.47
CA ILE A 144 0.61 3.18 -19.35
C ILE A 144 1.65 4.30 -19.22
N ARG A 145 1.22 5.55 -19.29
CA ARG A 145 2.12 6.71 -19.18
C ARG A 145 2.81 6.76 -17.82
N LEU A 146 2.06 6.68 -16.72
CA LEU A 146 2.62 6.75 -15.37
C LEU A 146 3.56 5.58 -15.07
N SER A 147 3.22 4.38 -15.53
CA SER A 147 4.06 3.19 -15.38
C SER A 147 5.40 3.33 -16.12
N ARG A 148 5.36 3.87 -17.34
CA ARG A 148 6.57 4.14 -18.13
C ARG A 148 7.47 5.18 -17.43
N GLU A 149 6.88 6.25 -16.89
CA GLU A 149 7.61 7.27 -16.11
C GLU A 149 8.29 6.69 -14.87
N ALA A 150 7.74 5.58 -14.32
CA ALA A 150 8.29 4.87 -13.17
C ALA A 150 9.20 3.68 -13.53
N GLY A 151 9.52 3.49 -14.82
CA GLY A 151 10.51 2.52 -15.28
C GLY A 151 9.95 1.18 -15.80
N LEU A 152 8.62 1.04 -15.98
CA LEU A 152 8.06 -0.12 -16.67
C LEU A 152 8.08 0.06 -18.19
N ASP A 153 8.15 -1.05 -18.91
CA ASP A 153 8.01 -1.07 -20.35
C ASP A 153 6.53 -0.86 -20.75
N ALA A 154 6.28 0.08 -21.65
CA ALA A 154 4.92 0.48 -22.03
C ALA A 154 4.15 -0.62 -22.75
N ASP A 155 4.83 -1.43 -23.58
CA ASP A 155 4.19 -2.54 -24.33
C ASP A 155 3.83 -3.66 -23.37
N GLU A 156 4.69 -3.95 -22.38
CA GLU A 156 4.40 -4.91 -21.33
C GLU A 156 3.22 -4.47 -20.44
N VAL A 157 3.15 -3.19 -20.09
CA VAL A 157 1.99 -2.61 -19.37
C VAL A 157 0.72 -2.74 -20.19
N ALA A 158 0.77 -2.43 -21.50
CA ALA A 158 -0.39 -2.57 -22.40
C ALA A 158 -0.86 -4.04 -22.50
N LEU A 159 0.06 -5.01 -22.53
CA LEU A 159 -0.27 -6.43 -22.51
C LEU A 159 -0.96 -6.87 -21.21
N VAL A 160 -0.53 -6.34 -20.07
CA VAL A 160 -1.21 -6.60 -18.77
C VAL A 160 -2.62 -6.02 -18.79
N LEU A 161 -2.79 -4.76 -19.22
CA LEU A 161 -4.09 -4.11 -19.26
C LEU A 161 -5.06 -4.74 -20.27
N GLY A 162 -4.55 -5.34 -21.35
CA GLY A 162 -5.33 -6.07 -22.37
C GLY A 162 -5.65 -7.53 -22.02
N SER A 163 -5.29 -8.02 -20.84
CA SER A 163 -5.44 -9.42 -20.43
C SER A 163 -5.84 -9.51 -18.97
N ASP A 164 -5.97 -10.74 -18.42
CA ASP A 164 -6.22 -10.98 -17.00
C ASP A 164 -4.94 -11.25 -16.19
N ARG A 165 -3.75 -10.94 -16.74
CA ARG A 165 -2.48 -11.14 -16.03
C ARG A 165 -2.48 -10.40 -14.70
N TYR A 166 -2.02 -11.06 -13.65
CA TYR A 166 -1.97 -10.58 -12.27
C TYR A 166 -3.34 -10.30 -11.60
N ALA A 167 -4.46 -10.69 -12.24
CA ALA A 167 -5.78 -10.56 -11.62
C ALA A 167 -5.89 -11.46 -10.37
N ASP A 168 -5.45 -12.72 -10.49
CA ASP A 168 -5.46 -13.68 -9.39
C ASP A 168 -4.49 -13.26 -8.26
N ASP A 169 -3.36 -12.64 -8.60
CA ASP A 169 -2.40 -12.12 -7.60
C ASP A 169 -3.04 -11.00 -6.75
N VAL A 170 -3.76 -10.07 -7.37
CA VAL A 170 -4.52 -9.03 -6.66
C VAL A 170 -5.56 -9.67 -5.73
N ARG A 171 -6.33 -10.65 -6.22
CA ARG A 171 -7.35 -11.32 -5.40
C ARG A 171 -6.73 -12.16 -4.28
N ALA A 172 -5.55 -12.72 -4.48
CA ALA A 172 -4.80 -13.42 -3.45
C ALA A 172 -4.37 -12.48 -2.33
N ASP A 173 -3.84 -11.29 -2.65
CA ASP A 173 -3.49 -10.27 -1.66
C ASP A 173 -4.71 -9.85 -0.81
N GLU A 174 -5.86 -9.64 -1.45
CA GLU A 174 -7.11 -9.29 -0.76
C GLU A 174 -7.66 -10.43 0.11
N ALA A 175 -7.56 -11.66 -0.37
CA ALA A 175 -7.93 -12.84 0.41
C ALA A 175 -7.03 -13.01 1.63
N GLU A 176 -5.72 -12.77 1.49
CA GLU A 176 -4.76 -12.78 2.60
C GLU A 176 -5.09 -11.66 3.60
N ALA A 177 -5.41 -10.43 3.13
CA ALA A 177 -5.85 -9.35 3.99
C ALA A 177 -7.07 -9.76 4.84
N ASN A 178 -8.08 -10.36 4.20
CA ASN A 178 -9.27 -10.85 4.88
C ASN A 178 -8.95 -11.94 5.92
N ALA A 179 -8.08 -12.90 5.58
CA ALA A 179 -7.65 -13.97 6.50
C ALA A 179 -6.91 -13.42 7.72
N LEU A 180 -6.14 -12.32 7.55
CA LEU A 180 -5.45 -11.62 8.63
C LEU A 180 -6.35 -10.64 9.39
N GLY A 181 -7.62 -10.48 9.02
CA GLY A 181 -8.56 -9.54 9.64
C GLY A 181 -8.28 -8.07 9.32
N ILE A 182 -7.56 -7.80 8.23
CA ILE A 182 -7.26 -6.43 7.78
C ILE A 182 -8.52 -5.84 7.15
N SER A 183 -9.11 -4.84 7.81
CA SER A 183 -10.34 -4.17 7.38
C SER A 183 -10.13 -2.74 6.90
N GLY A 184 -8.88 -2.26 6.87
CA GLY A 184 -8.54 -0.90 6.46
C GLY A 184 -7.04 -0.72 6.20
N VAL A 185 -6.72 0.27 5.41
CA VAL A 185 -5.35 0.53 4.94
C VAL A 185 -4.92 1.99 5.19
N PRO A 186 -3.58 2.23 5.33
CA PRO A 186 -2.50 1.28 5.21
C PRO A 186 -2.47 0.29 6.38
N PHE A 187 -2.02 -0.93 6.11
CA PHE A 187 -1.71 -1.92 7.13
C PHE A 187 -0.33 -2.52 6.83
N PHE A 188 0.53 -2.55 7.85
CA PHE A 188 1.90 -3.05 7.72
C PHE A 188 2.02 -4.36 8.48
N VAL A 189 2.63 -5.36 7.86
CA VAL A 189 3.11 -6.56 8.55
C VAL A 189 4.63 -6.51 8.51
N ILE A 190 5.25 -6.32 9.68
CA ILE A 190 6.69 -6.17 9.86
C ILE A 190 7.19 -7.40 10.64
N GLY A 191 7.78 -8.37 9.95
CA GLY A 191 8.06 -9.67 10.54
C GLY A 191 6.76 -10.34 11.01
N SER A 192 6.59 -10.55 12.32
CA SER A 192 5.39 -11.11 12.95
C SER A 192 4.39 -10.05 13.44
N TYR A 193 4.69 -8.75 13.30
CA TYR A 193 3.91 -7.65 13.88
C TYR A 193 2.99 -6.98 12.88
N GLY A 194 1.70 -6.88 13.23
CA GLY A 194 0.71 -6.09 12.50
C GLY A 194 0.62 -4.66 13.03
N VAL A 195 0.68 -3.66 12.14
CA VAL A 195 0.54 -2.24 12.48
C VAL A 195 -0.53 -1.62 11.59
N SER A 196 -1.62 -1.16 12.19
CA SER A 196 -2.75 -0.55 11.49
C SER A 196 -2.60 0.97 11.38
N GLY A 197 -2.91 1.51 10.22
CA GLY A 197 -2.93 2.95 9.94
C GLY A 197 -1.55 3.57 9.72
N ALA A 198 -1.55 4.86 9.36
CA ALA A 198 -0.34 5.65 9.14
C ALA A 198 0.26 6.11 10.48
N GLN A 199 0.86 5.17 11.21
CA GLN A 199 1.52 5.44 12.49
C GLN A 199 2.73 6.35 12.32
N SER A 200 3.17 7.01 13.41
CA SER A 200 4.34 7.88 13.39
C SER A 200 5.64 7.12 13.08
N PRO A 201 6.69 7.79 12.58
CA PRO A 201 7.98 7.17 12.35
C PRO A 201 8.57 6.50 13.59
N ALA A 202 8.35 7.08 14.78
CA ALA A 202 8.83 6.52 16.05
C ALA A 202 8.19 5.16 16.34
N VAL A 203 6.86 5.03 16.16
CA VAL A 203 6.15 3.76 16.35
C VAL A 203 6.63 2.71 15.35
N LEU A 204 6.78 3.08 14.07
CA LEU A 204 7.26 2.16 13.04
C LEU A 204 8.71 1.74 13.30
N LEU A 205 9.57 2.66 13.75
CA LEU A 205 10.96 2.37 14.11
C LEU A 205 11.06 1.39 15.29
N ASP A 206 10.23 1.56 16.33
CA ASP A 206 10.19 0.64 17.46
C ASP A 206 9.79 -0.77 17.02
N VAL A 207 8.79 -0.90 16.14
CA VAL A 207 8.37 -2.20 15.60
C VAL A 207 9.45 -2.81 14.70
N LEU A 208 10.12 -2.00 13.86
CA LEU A 208 11.25 -2.45 13.03
C LEU A 208 12.38 -3.01 13.90
N ALA A 209 12.78 -2.29 14.95
CA ALA A 209 13.84 -2.71 15.87
C ALA A 209 13.47 -4.01 16.59
N LYS A 210 12.21 -4.14 17.04
CA LYS A 210 11.72 -5.34 17.70
C LYS A 210 11.69 -6.56 16.75
N ALA A 211 11.08 -6.40 15.57
CA ALA A 211 11.04 -7.46 14.57
C ALA A 211 12.44 -7.87 14.09
N TRP A 212 13.37 -6.91 14.07
CA TRP A 212 14.76 -7.18 13.72
C TRP A 212 15.48 -8.02 14.79
N SER A 213 15.31 -7.69 16.08
CA SER A 213 15.96 -8.41 17.18
C SER A 213 15.48 -9.86 17.28
N GLU A 214 14.19 -10.10 17.08
CA GLU A 214 13.60 -11.45 17.19
C GLU A 214 13.94 -12.37 16.01
N ARG A 215 14.45 -11.86 14.89
CA ARG A 215 14.93 -12.68 13.77
C ARG A 215 16.13 -13.56 14.10
N GLY A 216 16.96 -13.14 15.07
CA GLY A 216 18.15 -13.89 15.51
C GLY A 216 17.84 -15.03 16.48
N ASP A 217 16.71 -14.96 17.17
CA ASP A 217 16.33 -15.90 18.22
C ASP A 217 15.49 -17.08 17.70
N GLY A 218 15.09 -17.08 16.41
CA GLY A 218 14.22 -18.09 15.79
C GLY A 218 14.92 -19.32 15.24
N ALA A 219 16.20 -19.56 15.52
CA ALA A 219 16.99 -20.66 14.94
C ALA A 219 17.29 -21.82 15.90
N GLU A 220 16.46 -22.05 16.91
CA GLU A 220 16.44 -23.38 17.59
C GLU A 220 15.00 -23.68 18.04
N LEU A 221 14.25 -24.34 17.17
CA LEU A 221 13.20 -25.22 17.66
C LEU A 221 13.93 -26.30 18.47
N PRO A 222 13.58 -26.54 19.76
CA PRO A 222 14.15 -27.70 20.47
C PRO A 222 13.74 -28.92 19.69
N GLU A 223 14.74 -29.64 19.17
CA GLU A 223 14.55 -30.98 18.60
C GLU A 223 13.80 -31.83 19.61
N GLY A 224 12.67 -32.35 19.13
CA GLY A 224 11.82 -33.36 19.68
C GLY A 224 12.22 -33.96 21.01
N ALA A 225 11.39 -33.77 22.01
CA ALA A 225 11.13 -34.81 22.97
C ALA A 225 10.47 -36.00 22.22
N ALA A 226 11.28 -36.86 21.65
CA ALA A 226 10.83 -38.18 21.24
C ALA A 226 10.44 -38.91 22.54
N CYS A 227 9.13 -39.10 22.72
CA CYS A 227 8.65 -40.11 23.66
C CYS A 227 9.31 -41.46 23.30
N GLY A 228 10.12 -41.97 24.19
CA GLY A 228 10.65 -43.33 24.10
C GLY A 228 9.50 -44.35 24.21
N PRO A 229 9.76 -45.62 23.81
CA PRO A 229 8.73 -46.64 23.65
C PRO A 229 8.14 -47.16 24.97
N ASP A 230 8.37 -46.53 26.10
CA ASP A 230 7.85 -46.95 27.42
C ASP A 230 7.05 -45.78 28.06
N GLY A 231 5.80 -45.73 27.69
CA GLY A 231 4.61 -45.23 28.38
C GLY A 231 4.73 -43.95 29.22
N CYS A 232 3.89 -42.96 28.85
CA CYS A 232 3.16 -42.11 29.82
C CYS A 232 1.74 -42.59 29.92
#